data_3aac1472902e0e9d45d64b1cdce46a03
#
_entry.id   3aac1472902e0e9d45d64b1cdce46a03
#
_cell.length_a   1.000
_cell.length_b   1.000
_cell.length_c   1.000
_cell.angle_alpha   90.00
_cell.angle_beta   90.00
_cell.angle_gamma   90.00
#
_symmetry.space_group_name_H-M   'P 1'
#
loop_
_entity.id
_entity.type
_entity.pdbx_description
1 polymer ?
#
loop_
_entity_poly.entity_id
_entity_poly.type
_entity_poly.pdbx_seq_one_letter_code
_entity_poly.pdbx_strand_id
1 'polypeptide(L)'
;MSSSSPILVTGASGFVAIHTIVQLLEQGYNVRGTLRTMSREAEVRETLSKYVQANNRFEILPADLEQDSGWDEAMKDVEYVLHVASPFPLFEPKHEDELIIPAVQGTLRVLRAAHKANVKRVVQVSSIAAVTAGHVGENRTFT
;
A
#
# COMPACT_ATOMS: atom_id res chain seq x y z
N MET A 1 -4.91 1.40 24.17
CA MET A 1 -3.90 2.46 24.01
C MET A 1 -3.49 2.48 22.54
N SER A 2 -3.82 3.55 21.79
CA SER A 2 -3.34 3.65 20.41
C SER A 2 -1.83 3.87 20.46
N SER A 3 -1.08 3.04 19.74
CA SER A 3 0.36 3.23 19.54
C SER A 3 0.59 4.62 18.95
N SER A 4 1.60 5.34 19.45
CA SER A 4 2.01 6.63 18.85
C SER A 4 2.65 6.44 17.47
N SER A 5 3.11 5.23 17.18
CA SER A 5 3.73 4.85 15.91
C SER A 5 2.69 4.78 14.79
N PRO A 6 2.98 5.31 13.60
CA PRO A 6 2.06 5.26 12.49
C PRO A 6 1.95 3.85 11.90
N ILE A 7 0.77 3.57 11.31
CA ILE A 7 0.58 2.43 10.40
C ILE A 7 0.78 2.94 8.98
N LEU A 8 1.70 2.32 8.24
CA LEU A 8 1.93 2.67 6.85
C LEU A 8 0.91 1.99 5.94
N VAL A 9 0.28 2.78 5.07
CA VAL A 9 -0.59 2.29 3.98
C VAL A 9 0.01 2.72 2.65
N THR A 10 0.42 1.78 1.81
CA THR A 10 1.01 2.12 0.52
C THR A 10 -0.07 2.46 -0.52
N GLY A 11 0.23 3.45 -1.39
CA GLY A 11 -0.66 3.85 -2.47
C GLY A 11 -1.93 4.55 -2.02
N ALA A 12 -1.79 5.57 -1.17
CA ALA A 12 -2.89 6.27 -0.49
C ALA A 12 -3.96 6.86 -1.42
N SER A 13 -3.70 7.00 -2.73
CA SER A 13 -4.69 7.46 -3.71
C SER A 13 -5.55 6.33 -4.30
N GLY A 14 -5.27 5.07 -3.95
CA GLY A 14 -6.03 3.93 -4.42
C GLY A 14 -7.35 3.73 -3.66
N PHE A 15 -8.37 3.17 -4.33
CA PHE A 15 -9.68 2.95 -3.75
C PHE A 15 -9.63 2.14 -2.44
N VAL A 16 -8.98 0.97 -2.46
CA VAL A 16 -8.84 0.13 -1.26
C VAL A 16 -8.06 0.84 -0.16
N ALA A 17 -6.96 1.54 -0.54
CA ALA A 17 -6.12 2.25 0.41
C ALA A 17 -6.89 3.39 1.13
N ILE A 18 -7.69 4.18 0.41
CA ILE A 18 -8.51 5.24 1.01
C ILE A 18 -9.46 4.67 2.06
N HIS A 19 -10.20 3.61 1.74
CA HIS A 19 -11.12 2.99 2.69
C HIS A 19 -10.39 2.38 3.89
N THR A 20 -9.22 1.80 3.67
CA THR A 20 -8.37 1.29 4.76
C THR A 20 -7.90 2.43 5.68
N ILE A 21 -7.44 3.54 5.10
CA ILE A 21 -7.01 4.73 5.86
C ILE A 21 -8.18 5.30 6.68
N VAL A 22 -9.38 5.42 6.10
CA VAL A 22 -10.58 5.88 6.82
C VAL A 22 -10.82 5.04 8.06
N GLN A 23 -10.88 3.70 7.91
CA GLN A 23 -11.13 2.79 9.02
C GLN A 23 -10.06 2.89 10.13
N LEU A 24 -8.78 3.01 9.75
CA LEU A 24 -7.70 3.18 10.73
C LEU A 24 -7.83 4.49 11.49
N LEU A 25 -8.14 5.59 10.81
CA LEU A 25 -8.33 6.90 11.43
C LEU A 25 -9.55 6.94 12.35
N GLU A 26 -10.66 6.30 11.97
CA GLU A 26 -11.87 6.15 12.80
C GLU A 26 -11.57 5.36 14.08
N GLN A 27 -10.70 4.36 14.00
CA GLN A 27 -10.24 3.58 15.16
C GLN A 27 -9.18 4.28 16.00
N GLY A 28 -8.78 5.50 15.62
CA GLY A 28 -7.85 6.33 16.41
C GLY A 28 -6.38 6.10 16.14
N TYR A 29 -6.02 5.33 15.11
CA TYR A 29 -4.62 5.12 14.74
C TYR A 29 -3.99 6.34 14.05
N ASN A 30 -2.68 6.50 14.21
CA ASN A 30 -1.90 7.36 13.34
C ASN A 30 -1.61 6.62 12.03
N VAL A 31 -1.79 7.28 10.91
CA VAL A 31 -1.65 6.67 9.60
C VAL A 31 -0.68 7.47 8.75
N ARG A 32 0.22 6.76 8.09
CA ARG A 32 1.09 7.30 7.07
C ARG A 32 0.71 6.70 5.72
N GLY A 33 0.41 7.54 4.73
CA GLY A 33 0.15 7.13 3.38
C GLY A 33 1.36 7.35 2.48
N THR A 34 1.55 6.53 1.45
CA THR A 34 2.52 6.85 0.40
C THR A 34 1.83 7.23 -0.90
N LEU A 35 2.44 8.19 -1.62
CA LEU A 35 2.05 8.56 -2.98
C LEU A 35 3.28 8.51 -3.90
N ARG A 36 3.08 8.00 -5.12
CA ARG A 36 4.10 8.08 -6.16
C ARG A 36 4.36 9.55 -6.57
N THR A 37 3.32 10.36 -6.61
CA THR A 37 3.37 11.76 -7.01
C THR A 37 2.63 12.62 -5.99
N MET A 38 3.33 13.53 -5.35
CA MET A 38 2.77 14.41 -4.31
C MET A 38 1.75 15.42 -4.84
N SER A 39 1.70 15.66 -6.14
CA SER A 39 0.64 16.49 -6.76
C SER A 39 -0.78 16.00 -6.49
N ARG A 40 -0.94 14.73 -6.10
CA ARG A 40 -2.24 14.14 -5.73
C ARG A 40 -2.57 14.23 -4.24
N GLU A 41 -1.70 14.82 -3.43
CA GLU A 41 -1.93 14.92 -1.98
C GLU A 41 -3.23 15.66 -1.65
N ALA A 42 -3.49 16.80 -2.30
CA ALA A 42 -4.70 17.58 -2.07
C ALA A 42 -5.98 16.78 -2.38
N GLU A 43 -5.99 16.03 -3.48
CA GLU A 43 -7.09 15.14 -3.87
C GLU A 43 -7.35 14.05 -2.82
N VAL A 44 -6.29 13.43 -2.30
CA VAL A 44 -6.39 12.40 -1.27
C VAL A 44 -6.95 12.97 0.02
N ARG A 45 -6.45 14.12 0.47
CA ARG A 45 -6.94 14.80 1.68
C ARG A 45 -8.39 15.25 1.54
N GLU A 46 -8.77 15.79 0.41
CA GLU A 46 -10.16 16.16 0.11
C GLU A 46 -11.07 14.93 0.15
N THR A 47 -10.65 13.84 -0.47
CA THR A 47 -11.43 12.60 -0.48
C THR A 47 -11.61 12.03 0.93
N LEU A 48 -10.56 11.97 1.73
CA LEU A 48 -10.62 11.50 3.12
C LEU A 48 -11.50 12.39 3.99
N SER A 49 -11.47 13.71 3.79
CA SER A 49 -12.28 14.65 4.58
C SER A 49 -13.78 14.45 4.44
N LYS A 50 -14.24 13.78 3.39
CA LYS A 50 -15.65 13.41 3.17
C LYS A 50 -16.11 12.28 4.10
N TYR A 51 -15.19 11.52 4.68
CA TYR A 51 -15.47 10.34 5.48
C TYR A 51 -15.03 10.50 6.93
N VAL A 52 -13.87 11.11 7.18
CA VAL A 52 -13.25 11.17 8.51
C VAL A 52 -12.49 12.47 8.74
N GLN A 53 -12.53 12.96 9.99
CA GLN A 53 -11.69 14.07 10.43
C GLN A 53 -10.32 13.49 10.85
N ALA A 54 -9.35 13.56 9.93
CA ALA A 54 -8.02 13.00 10.17
C ALA A 54 -7.22 13.76 11.24
N ASN A 55 -7.48 15.07 11.38
CA ASN A 55 -6.72 15.97 12.25
C ASN A 55 -5.20 15.84 11.97
N ASN A 56 -4.38 15.71 13.01
CA ASN A 56 -2.93 15.55 12.91
C ASN A 56 -2.51 14.06 12.83
N ARG A 57 -3.45 13.13 12.61
CA ARG A 57 -3.18 11.69 12.60
C ARG A 57 -2.93 11.10 11.21
N PHE A 58 -2.90 11.93 10.18
CA PHE A 58 -2.64 11.48 8.81
C PHE A 58 -1.54 12.30 8.16
N GLU A 59 -0.47 11.63 7.76
CA GLU A 59 0.62 12.20 6.97
C GLU A 59 0.79 11.46 5.64
N ILE A 60 1.36 12.12 4.65
CA ILE A 60 1.63 11.54 3.34
C ILE A 60 3.09 11.79 2.99
N LEU A 61 3.77 10.75 2.52
CA LEU A 61 5.15 10.82 2.06
C LEU A 61 5.28 10.28 0.62
N PRO A 62 6.26 10.80 -0.14
CA PRO A 62 6.54 10.28 -1.46
C PRO A 62 7.26 8.92 -1.36
N ALA A 63 6.73 7.91 -2.06
CA ALA A 63 7.41 6.65 -2.30
C ALA A 63 6.80 5.97 -3.53
N ASP A 64 7.67 5.47 -4.39
CA ASP A 64 7.31 4.80 -5.63
C ASP A 64 7.76 3.33 -5.59
N LEU A 65 6.88 2.41 -5.99
CA LEU A 65 7.21 0.99 -6.06
C LEU A 65 8.30 0.66 -7.09
N GLU A 66 8.55 1.56 -8.02
CA GLU A 66 9.58 1.40 -9.06
C GLU A 66 10.89 2.12 -8.70
N GLN A 67 10.96 2.83 -7.57
CA GLN A 67 12.13 3.57 -7.11
C GLN A 67 12.54 3.12 -5.71
N ASP A 68 13.86 3.11 -5.44
CA ASP A 68 14.35 2.75 -4.09
C ASP A 68 14.25 3.90 -3.09
N SER A 69 14.17 5.14 -3.59
CA SER A 69 14.09 6.34 -2.75
C SER A 69 12.73 6.48 -2.05
N GLY A 70 12.74 7.13 -0.89
CA GLY A 70 11.55 7.47 -0.11
C GLY A 70 11.10 6.37 0.87
N TRP A 71 11.48 5.11 0.66
CA TRP A 71 11.01 4.01 1.51
C TRP A 71 11.61 4.03 2.92
N ASP A 72 12.87 4.43 3.07
CA ASP A 72 13.49 4.54 4.40
C ASP A 72 12.76 5.58 5.26
N GLU A 73 12.41 6.73 4.71
CA GLU A 73 11.65 7.76 5.43
C GLU A 73 10.20 7.32 5.64
N ALA A 74 9.58 6.70 4.64
CA ALA A 74 8.21 6.19 4.77
C ALA A 74 8.09 5.13 5.88
N MET A 75 9.12 4.30 6.10
CA MET A 75 9.13 3.24 7.12
C MET A 75 9.60 3.68 8.51
N LYS A 76 10.09 4.92 8.65
CA LYS A 76 10.60 5.42 9.93
C LYS A 76 9.53 5.38 11.02
N ASP A 77 9.86 4.74 12.15
CA ASP A 77 8.98 4.58 13.31
C ASP A 77 7.65 3.84 13.04
N VAL A 78 7.52 3.19 11.88
CA VAL A 78 6.34 2.41 11.51
C VAL A 78 6.30 1.09 12.25
N GLU A 79 5.16 0.77 12.85
CA GLU A 79 4.95 -0.50 13.55
C GLU A 79 4.35 -1.59 12.65
N TYR A 80 3.41 -1.21 11.79
CA TYR A 80 2.71 -2.09 10.86
C TYR A 80 2.64 -1.50 9.45
N VAL A 81 2.69 -2.35 8.44
CA VAL A 81 2.54 -1.96 7.04
C VAL A 81 1.35 -2.68 6.41
N LEU A 82 0.45 -1.92 5.82
CA LEU A 82 -0.59 -2.42 4.93
C LEU A 82 -0.17 -2.12 3.49
N HIS A 83 0.40 -3.13 2.84
CA HIS A 83 0.88 -3.00 1.47
C HIS A 83 -0.25 -3.25 0.48
N VAL A 84 -0.92 -2.16 0.09
CA VAL A 84 -2.11 -2.16 -0.77
C VAL A 84 -1.75 -1.86 -2.22
N ALA A 85 -0.71 -1.03 -2.44
CA ALA A 85 -0.29 -0.63 -3.77
C ALA A 85 0.28 -1.79 -4.57
N SER A 86 -0.04 -1.82 -5.85
CA SER A 86 0.61 -2.67 -6.85
C SER A 86 0.84 -1.86 -8.12
N PRO A 87 1.99 -1.98 -8.78
CA PRO A 87 2.18 -1.41 -10.09
C PRO A 87 1.33 -2.20 -11.09
N PHE A 88 0.28 -1.57 -11.61
CA PHE A 88 -0.61 -2.16 -12.59
C PHE A 88 -0.82 -1.19 -13.76
N PRO A 89 -0.34 -1.49 -14.98
CA PRO A 89 -0.51 -0.63 -16.13
C PRO A 89 -1.97 -0.56 -16.57
N LEU A 90 -2.38 0.59 -17.10
CA LEU A 90 -3.73 0.82 -17.62
C LEU A 90 -3.92 0.28 -19.05
N PHE A 91 -2.86 -0.28 -19.65
CA PHE A 91 -2.86 -0.82 -21.00
C PHE A 91 -2.45 -2.29 -20.97
N GLU A 92 -2.83 -3.04 -22.00
CA GLU A 92 -2.46 -4.44 -22.16
C GLU A 92 -0.94 -4.55 -22.41
N PRO A 93 -0.20 -5.30 -21.60
CA PRO A 93 1.23 -5.48 -21.78
C PRO A 93 1.54 -6.30 -23.03
N LYS A 94 2.65 -6.00 -23.69
CA LYS A 94 3.12 -6.78 -24.84
C LYS A 94 3.82 -8.08 -24.42
N HIS A 95 4.41 -8.07 -23.22
CA HIS A 95 5.10 -9.21 -22.60
C HIS A 95 4.71 -9.32 -21.14
N GLU A 96 4.65 -10.53 -20.62
CA GLU A 96 4.34 -10.81 -19.21
C GLU A 96 5.31 -10.12 -18.23
N ASP A 97 6.58 -9.97 -18.62
CA ASP A 97 7.60 -9.32 -17.82
C ASP A 97 7.30 -7.84 -17.53
N GLU A 98 6.52 -7.17 -18.37
CA GLU A 98 6.07 -5.79 -18.15
C GLU A 98 5.14 -5.68 -16.93
N LEU A 99 4.51 -6.79 -16.51
CA LEU A 99 3.72 -6.90 -15.29
C LEU A 99 4.49 -7.56 -14.15
N ILE A 100 5.14 -8.68 -14.43
CA ILE A 100 5.75 -9.53 -13.41
C ILE A 100 6.93 -8.82 -12.76
N ILE A 101 7.83 -8.25 -13.55
CA ILE A 101 9.04 -7.60 -13.02
C ILE A 101 8.69 -6.43 -12.09
N PRO A 102 7.86 -5.44 -12.46
CA PRO A 102 7.49 -4.35 -11.56
C PRO A 102 6.74 -4.84 -10.31
N ALA A 103 5.85 -5.83 -10.44
CA ALA A 103 5.10 -6.38 -9.32
C ALA A 103 6.02 -7.07 -8.30
N VAL A 104 6.95 -7.90 -8.77
CA VAL A 104 7.93 -8.59 -7.91
C VAL A 104 8.88 -7.59 -7.26
N GLN A 105 9.46 -6.68 -8.06
CA GLN A 105 10.42 -5.71 -7.54
C GLN A 105 9.77 -4.72 -6.56
N GLY A 106 8.56 -4.24 -6.86
CA GLY A 106 7.80 -3.36 -5.97
C GLY A 106 7.48 -4.03 -4.64
N THR A 107 7.00 -5.27 -4.66
CA THR A 107 6.74 -6.06 -3.44
C THR A 107 8.00 -6.26 -2.61
N LEU A 108 9.09 -6.71 -3.24
CA LEU A 108 10.36 -6.96 -2.55
C LEU A 108 10.95 -5.67 -1.97
N ARG A 109 10.78 -4.54 -2.63
CA ARG A 109 11.24 -3.21 -2.15
C ARG A 109 10.56 -2.85 -0.85
N VAL A 110 9.24 -2.96 -0.77
CA VAL A 110 8.47 -2.69 0.45
C VAL A 110 8.87 -3.66 1.57
N LEU A 111 8.98 -4.95 1.28
CA LEU A 111 9.36 -5.97 2.28
C LEU A 111 10.78 -5.75 2.81
N ARG A 112 11.74 -5.40 1.95
CA ARG A 112 13.12 -5.09 2.38
C ARG A 112 13.17 -3.84 3.25
N ALA A 113 12.45 -2.79 2.86
CA ALA A 113 12.38 -1.56 3.65
C ALA A 113 11.72 -1.81 5.02
N ALA A 114 10.63 -2.57 5.06
CA ALA A 114 9.96 -2.96 6.30
C ALA A 114 10.87 -3.80 7.21
N HIS A 115 11.62 -4.76 6.64
CA HIS A 115 12.59 -5.56 7.39
C HIS A 115 13.72 -4.69 7.97
N LYS A 116 14.29 -3.80 7.16
CA LYS A 116 15.33 -2.85 7.59
C LYS A 116 14.86 -1.95 8.74
N ALA A 117 13.59 -1.53 8.71
CA ALA A 117 12.97 -0.69 9.73
C ALA A 117 12.46 -1.47 10.96
N ASN A 118 12.64 -2.79 11.02
CA ASN A 118 12.13 -3.66 12.09
C ASN A 118 10.60 -3.58 12.26
N VAL A 119 9.86 -3.43 11.17
CA VAL A 119 8.39 -3.45 11.18
C VAL A 119 7.91 -4.78 11.74
N LYS A 120 6.93 -4.76 12.66
CA LYS A 120 6.44 -5.97 13.35
C LYS A 120 5.67 -6.91 12.41
N ARG A 121 4.92 -6.33 11.47
CA ARG A 121 4.13 -7.11 10.51
C ARG A 121 3.84 -6.31 9.24
N VAL A 122 3.90 -7.01 8.11
CA VAL A 122 3.40 -6.52 6.82
C VAL A 122 2.18 -7.35 6.44
N VAL A 123 1.08 -6.69 6.10
CA VAL A 123 -0.09 -7.31 5.48
C VAL A 123 -0.14 -6.85 4.03
N GLN A 124 -0.08 -7.79 3.12
CA GLN A 124 -0.08 -7.50 1.68
C GLN A 124 -1.42 -7.88 1.06
N VAL A 125 -1.97 -6.98 0.25
CA VAL A 125 -3.13 -7.28 -0.58
C VAL A 125 -2.70 -8.21 -1.71
N SER A 126 -3.39 -9.33 -1.83
CA SER A 126 -3.25 -10.28 -2.92
C SER A 126 -4.39 -10.11 -3.93
N SER A 127 -4.50 -11.02 -4.88
CA SER A 127 -5.54 -11.02 -5.90
C SER A 127 -6.18 -12.40 -6.00
N ILE A 128 -7.48 -12.42 -6.30
CA ILE A 128 -8.16 -13.66 -6.66
C ILE A 128 -7.49 -14.33 -7.85
N ALA A 129 -6.96 -13.55 -8.80
CA ALA A 129 -6.22 -14.08 -9.92
C ALA A 129 -4.94 -14.84 -9.50
N ALA A 130 -4.27 -14.39 -8.43
CA ALA A 130 -3.10 -15.09 -7.89
C ALA A 130 -3.45 -16.45 -7.26
N VAL A 131 -4.72 -16.62 -6.84
CA VAL A 131 -5.20 -17.87 -6.25
C VAL A 131 -5.75 -18.82 -7.32
N THR A 132 -6.49 -18.30 -8.31
CA THR A 132 -7.27 -19.11 -9.25
C THR A 132 -6.59 -19.31 -10.60
N ALA A 133 -5.65 -18.45 -11.01
CA ALA A 133 -4.98 -18.57 -12.30
C ALA A 133 -4.03 -19.79 -12.33
N GLY A 134 -3.85 -20.36 -13.51
CA GLY A 134 -2.95 -21.50 -13.73
C GLY A 134 -3.56 -22.88 -13.44
N HIS A 135 -4.82 -22.95 -13.01
CA HIS A 135 -5.53 -24.20 -12.70
C HIS A 135 -6.55 -24.57 -13.76
N VAL A 136 -6.20 -24.39 -15.02
CA VAL A 136 -7.11 -24.70 -16.15
C VAL A 136 -7.47 -26.19 -16.16
N GLY A 137 -8.75 -26.52 -16.12
CA GLY A 137 -9.25 -27.90 -16.13
C GLY A 137 -9.28 -28.60 -14.78
N GLU A 138 -8.86 -27.96 -13.69
CA GLU A 138 -8.96 -28.49 -12.35
C GLU A 138 -10.29 -28.09 -11.69
N ASN A 139 -11.03 -29.06 -11.15
CA ASN A 139 -12.22 -28.80 -10.35
C ASN A 139 -11.82 -28.69 -8.87
N ARG A 140 -11.32 -27.49 -8.47
CA ARG A 140 -10.85 -27.21 -7.12
C ARG A 140 -11.73 -26.19 -6.42
N THR A 141 -11.92 -26.39 -5.14
CA THR A 141 -12.43 -25.35 -4.23
C THR A 141 -11.23 -24.69 -3.56
N PHE A 142 -11.14 -23.37 -3.68
CA PHE A 142 -10.10 -22.58 -2.99
C PHE A 142 -10.67 -22.09 -1.67
N THR A 143 -10.06 -22.46 -0.56
CA THR A 143 -10.44 -22.09 0.82
C THR A 143 -9.38 -21.24 1.46
#